data_6e128642e752c19399bc92592b9658aa
#
_entry.id   6e128642e752c19399bc92592b9658aa
#
_cell.length_a   1.000
_cell.length_b   1.000
_cell.length_c   1.000
_cell.angle_alpha   90.00
_cell.angle_beta   90.00
_cell.angle_gamma   90.00
#
_symmetry.space_group_name_H-M   'P 1'
#
loop_
_entity.id
_entity.type
_entity.pdbx_description
1 polymer ?
#
loop_
_entity_poly.entity_id
_entity_poly.type
_entity_poly.pdbx_seq_one_letter_code
_entity_poly.pdbx_strand_id
1 'polypeptide(L)'
;MPRKQTLQAFLSPQHLRDLAGPKVYARGEEYLANNHVELHEHARDEAIAEVMGSQPYRVELRLTSQGLTADCTCPAMSDYGFCKHAVALGLYLIKAPPPTDKKRTKSRTAECDSFTEKYPNIAGWIKDGWIEIGRNGYSTSIIRVLDEGGLVWEGGTRHKSMDKILQEAEDAIAHWTENN
;
A
#
# COMPACT_ATOMS: atom_id res chain seq x y z
N MET A 1 -18.54 -21.39 -18.77
CA MET A 1 -17.83 -21.10 -17.51
C MET A 1 -18.58 -19.99 -16.79
N PRO A 2 -18.95 -20.11 -15.51
CA PRO A 2 -19.62 -19.03 -14.80
C PRO A 2 -18.70 -17.82 -14.75
N ARG A 3 -19.23 -16.64 -15.15
CA ARG A 3 -18.49 -15.38 -15.02
C ARG A 3 -18.21 -15.13 -13.54
N LYS A 4 -16.95 -15.03 -13.16
CA LYS A 4 -16.58 -14.63 -11.78
C LYS A 4 -17.24 -13.30 -11.47
N GLN A 5 -18.01 -13.25 -10.39
CA GLN A 5 -18.69 -12.05 -9.91
C GLN A 5 -17.65 -10.95 -9.61
N THR A 6 -17.97 -9.70 -9.92
CA THR A 6 -17.11 -8.55 -9.58
C THR A 6 -17.39 -8.06 -8.18
N LEU A 7 -16.42 -7.38 -7.55
CA LEU A 7 -16.61 -6.75 -6.23
C LEU A 7 -17.87 -5.88 -6.22
N GLN A 8 -18.03 -4.98 -7.18
CA GLN A 8 -19.18 -4.10 -7.25
C GLN A 8 -20.51 -4.86 -7.38
N ALA A 9 -20.57 -5.91 -8.21
CA ALA A 9 -21.78 -6.73 -8.36
C ALA A 9 -22.08 -7.59 -7.12
N PHE A 10 -21.10 -7.86 -6.30
CA PHE A 10 -21.26 -8.58 -5.03
C PHE A 10 -21.79 -7.68 -3.90
N LEU A 11 -21.47 -6.40 -3.93
CA LEU A 11 -21.87 -5.43 -2.92
C LEU A 11 -23.35 -5.12 -3.00
N SER A 12 -24.00 -5.11 -1.85
CA SER A 12 -25.36 -4.59 -1.68
C SER A 12 -25.50 -3.88 -0.32
N PRO A 13 -26.43 -2.91 -0.19
CA PRO A 13 -26.68 -2.24 1.09
C PRO A 13 -27.01 -3.21 2.21
N GLN A 14 -27.77 -4.26 1.89
CA GLN A 14 -28.15 -5.28 2.89
C GLN A 14 -26.92 -6.06 3.34
N HIS A 15 -26.07 -6.51 2.42
CA HIS A 15 -24.87 -7.26 2.75
C HIS A 15 -23.90 -6.43 3.63
N LEU A 16 -23.69 -5.15 3.29
CA LEU A 16 -22.87 -4.26 4.10
C LEU A 16 -23.44 -4.04 5.51
N ARG A 17 -24.77 -3.98 5.61
CA ARG A 17 -25.47 -3.86 6.91
C ARG A 17 -25.33 -5.13 7.76
N ASP A 18 -25.40 -6.30 7.13
CA ASP A 18 -25.24 -7.58 7.82
C ASP A 18 -23.81 -7.77 8.35
N LEU A 19 -22.80 -7.33 7.58
CA LEU A 19 -21.40 -7.39 7.99
C LEU A 19 -21.04 -6.38 9.10
N ALA A 20 -21.53 -5.16 9.00
CA ALA A 20 -21.14 -4.07 9.90
C ALA A 20 -22.06 -3.89 11.10
N GLY A 21 -23.27 -4.39 11.01
CA GLY A 21 -24.36 -4.10 11.94
C GLY A 21 -24.98 -2.70 11.75
N PRO A 22 -26.19 -2.48 12.25
CA PRO A 22 -27.00 -1.29 11.90
C PRO A 22 -26.36 0.03 12.33
N LYS A 23 -25.68 0.08 13.48
CA LYS A 23 -25.05 1.30 14.01
C LYS A 23 -23.84 1.73 13.18
N VAL A 24 -22.98 0.78 12.82
CA VAL A 24 -21.77 1.04 12.01
C VAL A 24 -22.17 1.38 10.58
N TYR A 25 -23.19 0.68 10.05
CA TYR A 25 -23.74 0.94 8.73
C TYR A 25 -24.28 2.39 8.62
N ALA A 26 -25.12 2.86 9.54
CA ALA A 26 -25.65 4.23 9.54
C ALA A 26 -24.52 5.29 9.54
N ARG A 27 -23.48 5.06 10.34
CA ARG A 27 -22.28 5.95 10.33
C ARG A 27 -21.54 5.92 9.01
N GLY A 28 -21.50 4.79 8.30
CA GLY A 28 -20.92 4.69 6.95
C GLY A 28 -21.73 5.48 5.92
N GLU A 29 -23.07 5.48 6.03
CA GLU A 29 -23.96 6.30 5.19
C GLU A 29 -23.68 7.79 5.38
N GLU A 30 -23.47 8.26 6.63
CA GLU A 30 -23.11 9.64 6.94
C GLU A 30 -21.76 10.03 6.31
N TYR A 31 -20.76 9.15 6.35
CA TYR A 31 -19.46 9.39 5.73
C TYR A 31 -19.55 9.51 4.21
N LEU A 32 -20.37 8.68 3.58
CA LEU A 32 -20.64 8.80 2.14
C LEU A 32 -21.39 10.11 1.81
N ALA A 33 -22.41 10.46 2.59
CA ALA A 33 -23.20 11.68 2.37
C ALA A 33 -22.35 12.96 2.49
N ASN A 34 -21.33 12.93 3.35
CA ASN A 34 -20.39 14.04 3.56
C ASN A 34 -19.20 14.03 2.59
N ASN A 35 -19.20 13.19 1.55
CA ASN A 35 -18.11 13.05 0.57
C ASN A 35 -16.74 12.75 1.20
N HIS A 36 -16.70 11.95 2.24
CA HIS A 36 -15.47 11.58 2.94
C HIS A 36 -14.67 10.46 2.23
N VAL A 37 -15.12 9.97 1.09
CA VAL A 37 -14.50 8.86 0.34
C VAL A 37 -13.77 9.40 -0.88
N GLU A 38 -12.47 9.21 -0.93
CA GLU A 38 -11.63 9.46 -2.10
C GLU A 38 -11.14 8.13 -2.67
N LEU A 39 -11.67 7.75 -3.83
CA LEU A 39 -11.34 6.48 -4.49
C LEU A 39 -10.00 6.61 -5.22
N HIS A 40 -9.04 5.75 -4.90
CA HIS A 40 -7.74 5.68 -5.56
C HIS A 40 -7.69 4.58 -6.62
N GLU A 41 -8.19 3.39 -6.28
CA GLU A 41 -8.18 2.24 -7.18
C GLU A 41 -9.55 1.56 -7.19
N HIS A 42 -9.99 1.16 -8.37
CA HIS A 42 -11.21 0.38 -8.58
C HIS A 42 -10.97 -0.68 -9.66
N ALA A 43 -10.62 -1.86 -9.20
CA ALA A 43 -10.44 -3.05 -10.03
C ALA A 43 -11.67 -3.97 -9.95
N ARG A 44 -11.63 -5.08 -10.69
CA ARG A 44 -12.72 -6.05 -10.76
C ARG A 44 -13.06 -6.69 -9.42
N ASP A 45 -12.05 -7.03 -8.63
CA ASP A 45 -12.12 -7.78 -7.38
C ASP A 45 -11.59 -7.03 -6.17
N GLU A 46 -11.14 -5.78 -6.37
CA GLU A 46 -10.50 -4.97 -5.34
C GLU A 46 -10.82 -3.49 -5.51
N ALA A 47 -10.93 -2.75 -4.41
CA ALA A 47 -10.97 -1.30 -4.42
C ALA A 47 -10.21 -0.73 -3.23
N ILE A 48 -9.48 0.36 -3.47
CA ILE A 48 -8.69 1.08 -2.47
C ILE A 48 -9.12 2.54 -2.48
N ALA A 49 -9.37 3.07 -1.29
CA ALA A 49 -9.74 4.46 -1.08
C ALA A 49 -9.09 5.04 0.16
N GLU A 50 -9.03 6.35 0.23
CA GLU A 50 -8.83 7.08 1.47
C GLU A 50 -10.19 7.59 1.97
N VAL A 51 -10.47 7.36 3.26
CA VAL A 51 -11.70 7.82 3.89
C VAL A 51 -11.37 8.75 5.04
N MET A 52 -11.83 10.00 4.93
CA MET A 52 -11.57 11.03 5.92
C MET A 52 -12.38 10.77 7.19
N GLY A 53 -11.68 10.60 8.31
CA GLY A 53 -12.25 10.51 9.65
C GLY A 53 -11.66 11.57 10.56
N SER A 54 -11.15 11.21 11.74
CA SER A 54 -10.31 12.09 12.56
C SER A 54 -8.96 12.41 11.91
N GLN A 55 -8.57 11.53 11.01
CA GLN A 55 -7.44 11.64 10.07
C GLN A 55 -7.80 10.82 8.83
N PRO A 56 -7.05 10.92 7.72
CA PRO A 56 -7.26 10.06 6.57
C PRO A 56 -6.94 8.59 6.92
N TYR A 57 -7.84 7.68 6.56
CA TYR A 57 -7.67 6.24 6.75
C TYR A 57 -7.67 5.55 5.41
N ARG A 58 -6.64 4.75 5.15
CA ARG A 58 -6.63 3.86 3.98
C ARG A 58 -7.58 2.71 4.21
N VAL A 59 -8.44 2.47 3.23
CA VAL A 59 -9.44 1.41 3.24
C VAL A 59 -9.29 0.57 1.99
N GLU A 60 -9.31 -0.74 2.17
CA GLU A 60 -9.26 -1.71 1.08
C GLU A 60 -10.45 -2.67 1.21
N LEU A 61 -11.17 -2.89 0.10
CA LEU A 61 -12.18 -3.93 -0.03
C LEU A 61 -11.73 -4.92 -1.11
N ARG A 62 -11.77 -6.20 -0.80
CA ARG A 62 -11.37 -7.26 -1.72
C ARG A 62 -12.40 -8.39 -1.74
N LEU A 63 -12.77 -8.83 -2.96
CA LEU A 63 -13.59 -10.02 -3.16
C LEU A 63 -12.68 -11.22 -3.38
N THR A 64 -12.73 -12.17 -2.45
CA THR A 64 -11.99 -13.43 -2.50
C THR A 64 -12.91 -14.61 -2.81
N SER A 65 -12.35 -15.80 -2.96
CA SER A 65 -13.13 -17.04 -3.06
C SER A 65 -13.92 -17.37 -1.78
N GLN A 66 -13.55 -16.77 -0.66
CA GLN A 66 -14.20 -16.94 0.65
C GLN A 66 -15.24 -15.83 0.96
N GLY A 67 -15.36 -14.82 0.10
CA GLY A 67 -16.28 -13.71 0.25
C GLY A 67 -15.58 -12.35 0.28
N LEU A 68 -16.32 -11.34 0.76
CA LEU A 68 -15.80 -9.97 0.91
C LEU A 68 -14.91 -9.85 2.14
N THR A 69 -13.71 -9.33 1.93
CA THR A 69 -12.80 -8.94 3.00
C THR A 69 -12.60 -7.42 2.99
N ALA A 70 -12.40 -6.85 4.16
CA ALA A 70 -12.09 -5.43 4.33
C ALA A 70 -10.82 -5.28 5.16
N ASP A 71 -10.03 -4.27 4.85
CA ASP A 71 -8.92 -3.78 5.67
C ASP A 71 -9.03 -2.26 5.82
N CYS A 72 -8.66 -1.73 6.98
CA CYS A 72 -8.68 -0.30 7.24
C CYS A 72 -7.65 0.05 8.32
N THR A 73 -6.90 1.12 8.10
CA THR A 73 -5.91 1.60 9.07
C THR A 73 -6.52 2.28 10.31
N CYS A 74 -7.85 2.31 10.46
CA CYS A 74 -8.51 2.88 11.63
C CYS A 74 -8.46 1.92 12.85
N PRO A 75 -8.39 2.44 14.08
CA PRO A 75 -8.34 1.61 15.29
C PRO A 75 -9.55 0.66 15.44
N ALA A 76 -10.75 1.08 14.97
CA ALA A 76 -11.97 0.28 15.10
C ALA A 76 -12.00 -0.97 14.20
N MET A 77 -11.08 -1.11 13.26
CA MET A 77 -11.02 -2.27 12.37
C MET A 77 -10.61 -3.54 13.11
N SER A 78 -9.62 -3.43 14.01
CA SER A 78 -9.18 -4.54 14.85
C SER A 78 -10.26 -5.06 15.80
N ASP A 79 -11.16 -4.18 16.24
CA ASP A 79 -12.17 -4.52 17.27
C ASP A 79 -13.45 -5.11 16.67
N TYR A 80 -13.85 -4.68 15.48
CA TYR A 80 -15.17 -4.96 14.90
C TYR A 80 -15.16 -5.69 13.56
N GLY A 81 -13.98 -5.89 12.94
CA GLY A 81 -13.83 -6.63 11.69
C GLY A 81 -14.39 -5.94 10.44
N PHE A 82 -15.36 -5.02 10.57
CA PHE A 82 -15.91 -4.23 9.45
C PHE A 82 -16.32 -2.83 9.95
N CYS A 83 -15.51 -1.83 9.69
CA CYS A 83 -15.68 -0.49 10.23
C CYS A 83 -16.56 0.42 9.33
N LYS A 84 -16.97 1.58 9.88
CA LYS A 84 -17.76 2.59 9.13
C LYS A 84 -17.07 3.09 7.84
N HIS A 85 -15.74 3.12 7.80
CA HIS A 85 -14.98 3.54 6.60
C HIS A 85 -15.08 2.49 5.49
N ALA A 86 -15.04 1.20 5.84
CA ALA A 86 -15.26 0.10 4.90
C ALA A 86 -16.71 0.11 4.36
N VAL A 87 -17.69 0.40 5.22
CA VAL A 87 -19.09 0.60 4.80
C VAL A 87 -19.19 1.77 3.82
N ALA A 88 -18.58 2.92 4.13
CA ALA A 88 -18.62 4.11 3.28
C ALA A 88 -18.04 3.82 1.89
N LEU A 89 -16.88 3.14 1.81
CA LEU A 89 -16.30 2.70 0.54
C LEU A 89 -17.23 1.73 -0.20
N GLY A 90 -17.78 0.73 0.47
CA GLY A 90 -18.70 -0.22 -0.15
C GLY A 90 -19.95 0.46 -0.75
N LEU A 91 -20.56 1.39 -0.01
CA LEU A 91 -21.69 2.19 -0.47
C LEU A 91 -21.32 3.13 -1.63
N TYR A 92 -20.11 3.69 -1.62
CA TYR A 92 -19.58 4.48 -2.72
C TYR A 92 -19.48 3.63 -4.00
N LEU A 93 -18.91 2.43 -3.91
CA LEU A 93 -18.73 1.53 -5.05
C LEU A 93 -20.06 1.07 -5.66
N ILE A 94 -21.11 0.87 -4.86
CA ILE A 94 -22.45 0.54 -5.38
C ILE A 94 -22.99 1.62 -6.33
N LYS A 95 -22.66 2.90 -6.05
CA LYS A 95 -23.09 4.07 -6.83
C LYS A 95 -22.09 4.48 -7.92
N ALA A 96 -20.84 4.04 -7.81
CA ALA A 96 -19.77 4.38 -8.74
C ALA A 96 -20.01 3.76 -10.14
N PRO A 97 -19.45 4.34 -11.21
CA PRO A 97 -19.42 3.65 -12.50
C PRO A 97 -18.66 2.32 -12.38
N PRO A 98 -19.02 1.31 -13.20
CA PRO A 98 -18.33 0.03 -13.18
C PRO A 98 -16.83 0.23 -13.40
N PRO A 99 -16.00 -0.63 -12.79
CA PRO A 99 -14.56 -0.54 -12.98
C PRO A 99 -14.26 -0.62 -14.47
N THR A 100 -13.56 0.36 -14.99
CA THR A 100 -13.00 0.24 -16.33
C THR A 100 -12.01 -0.93 -16.28
N ASP A 101 -12.15 -1.90 -17.19
CA ASP A 101 -11.17 -2.97 -17.41
C ASP A 101 -9.82 -2.38 -17.90
N LYS A 102 -9.28 -1.42 -17.18
CA LYS A 102 -7.85 -1.18 -17.23
C LYS A 102 -7.24 -2.45 -16.66
N LYS A 103 -6.64 -3.26 -17.54
CA LYS A 103 -5.76 -4.37 -17.17
C LYS A 103 -5.11 -4.00 -15.85
N ARG A 104 -5.32 -4.85 -14.84
CA ARG A 104 -4.62 -4.84 -13.57
C ARG A 104 -3.16 -4.44 -13.83
N THR A 105 -2.91 -3.16 -13.81
CA THR A 105 -1.54 -2.67 -13.73
C THR A 105 -1.08 -3.14 -12.36
N LYS A 106 -0.16 -4.06 -12.40
CA LYS A 106 0.64 -4.57 -11.29
C LYS A 106 1.25 -3.40 -10.50
N SER A 107 0.46 -2.65 -9.72
CA SER A 107 0.98 -1.45 -9.08
C SER A 107 1.86 -1.75 -7.87
N ARG A 108 1.69 -2.92 -7.26
CA ARG A 108 2.61 -3.35 -6.17
C ARG A 108 3.84 -4.11 -6.66
N THR A 109 3.75 -4.82 -7.79
CA THR A 109 4.90 -5.47 -8.43
C THR A 109 5.63 -4.50 -9.35
N ALA A 110 4.95 -3.54 -10.01
CA ALA A 110 5.60 -2.60 -10.92
C ALA A 110 6.49 -1.56 -10.21
N GLU A 111 6.15 -1.13 -8.98
CA GLU A 111 7.05 -0.27 -8.20
C GLU A 111 8.22 -1.07 -7.63
N CYS A 112 8.00 -2.34 -7.23
CA CYS A 112 9.07 -3.24 -6.82
C CYS A 112 9.92 -3.66 -8.03
N ASP A 113 9.30 -3.95 -9.18
CA ASP A 113 10.00 -4.28 -10.43
C ASP A 113 10.84 -3.07 -10.91
N SER A 114 10.30 -1.84 -10.84
CA SER A 114 11.03 -0.63 -11.23
C SER A 114 12.20 -0.29 -10.30
N PHE A 115 12.07 -0.56 -9.00
CA PHE A 115 13.16 -0.39 -8.03
C PHE A 115 14.25 -1.45 -8.28
N THR A 116 13.87 -2.69 -8.44
CA THR A 116 14.79 -3.82 -8.71
C THR A 116 15.50 -3.67 -10.06
N GLU A 117 14.81 -3.13 -11.07
CA GLU A 117 15.41 -2.82 -12.37
C GLU A 117 16.41 -1.65 -12.28
N LYS A 118 16.10 -0.65 -11.46
CA LYS A 118 16.92 0.55 -11.31
C LYS A 118 18.11 0.36 -10.36
N TYR A 119 17.91 -0.45 -9.30
CA TYR A 119 18.89 -0.69 -8.25
C TYR A 119 19.01 -2.20 -7.94
N PRO A 120 19.48 -3.03 -8.88
CA PRO A 120 19.53 -4.47 -8.73
C PRO A 120 20.45 -4.96 -7.61
N ASN A 121 21.57 -4.28 -7.37
CA ASN A 121 22.50 -4.65 -6.30
C ASN A 121 21.93 -4.31 -4.92
N ILE A 122 21.31 -3.15 -4.76
CA ILE A 122 20.55 -2.81 -3.53
C ILE A 122 19.45 -3.83 -3.27
N ALA A 123 18.65 -4.17 -4.29
CA ALA A 123 17.56 -5.14 -4.17
C ALA A 123 18.07 -6.57 -3.83
N GLY A 124 19.25 -6.92 -4.26
CA GLY A 124 19.95 -8.14 -3.87
C GLY A 124 20.44 -8.07 -2.43
N TRP A 125 21.12 -6.97 -2.08
CA TRP A 125 21.75 -6.76 -0.78
C TRP A 125 20.79 -6.84 0.41
N ILE A 126 19.61 -6.20 0.31
CA ILE A 126 18.63 -6.15 1.40
C ILE A 126 17.97 -7.49 1.75
N LYS A 127 18.34 -8.60 1.08
CA LYS A 127 17.89 -9.95 1.45
C LYS A 127 18.67 -10.50 2.66
N ASP A 128 19.94 -10.15 2.75
CA ASP A 128 20.88 -10.69 3.75
C ASP A 128 21.55 -9.58 4.57
N GLY A 129 21.61 -8.36 4.05
CA GLY A 129 22.10 -7.15 4.70
C GLY A 129 21.01 -6.10 4.87
N TRP A 130 21.38 -4.88 5.28
CA TRP A 130 20.44 -3.75 5.38
C TRP A 130 21.07 -2.43 4.97
N ILE A 131 20.22 -1.45 4.71
CA ILE A 131 20.60 -0.09 4.35
C ILE A 131 19.95 0.87 5.32
N GLU A 132 20.75 1.74 5.92
CA GLU A 132 20.29 2.84 6.75
C GLU A 132 20.31 4.14 5.96
N ILE A 133 19.20 4.87 5.99
CA ILE A 133 19.09 6.19 5.37
C ILE A 133 18.73 7.20 6.44
N GLY A 134 19.55 8.22 6.58
CA GLY A 134 19.37 9.29 7.55
C GLY A 134 20.68 9.70 8.22
N ARG A 135 20.62 10.80 8.99
CA ARG A 135 21.76 11.29 9.77
C ARG A 135 21.77 10.63 11.13
N ASN A 136 22.94 10.31 11.62
CA ASN A 136 23.16 9.93 13.02
C ASN A 136 24.21 10.87 13.63
N GLY A 137 24.43 10.76 14.94
CA GLY A 137 25.38 11.60 15.66
C GLY A 137 26.86 11.25 15.44
N TYR A 138 27.15 10.19 14.68
CA TYR A 138 28.50 9.64 14.55
C TYR A 138 29.08 9.79 13.13
N SER A 139 28.23 10.01 12.11
CA SER A 139 28.64 10.15 10.73
C SER A 139 27.90 11.30 10.03
N THR A 140 28.60 11.98 9.10
CA THR A 140 27.98 12.95 8.21
C THR A 140 27.32 12.33 7.00
N SER A 141 27.47 11.01 6.81
CA SER A 141 26.89 10.25 5.72
C SER A 141 25.37 10.15 5.86
N ILE A 142 24.67 10.18 4.73
CA ILE A 142 23.21 10.11 4.67
C ILE A 142 22.74 8.67 4.45
N ILE A 143 23.58 7.83 3.82
CA ILE A 143 23.27 6.42 3.56
C ILE A 143 24.42 5.54 4.05
N ARG A 144 24.08 4.39 4.59
CA ARG A 144 25.01 3.37 5.08
C ARG A 144 24.55 2.00 4.61
N VAL A 145 25.48 1.21 4.12
CA VAL A 145 25.30 -0.19 3.70
C VAL A 145 25.95 -1.07 4.73
N LEU A 146 25.23 -2.00 5.31
CA LEU A 146 25.67 -2.86 6.40
C LEU A 146 25.34 -4.32 6.11
N ASP A 147 26.15 -5.21 6.67
CA ASP A 147 25.93 -6.65 6.74
C ASP A 147 26.13 -7.17 8.19
N GLU A 148 26.15 -8.49 8.36
CA GLU A 148 26.41 -9.10 9.70
C GLU A 148 27.77 -8.73 10.27
N GLY A 149 28.76 -8.38 9.45
CA GLY A 149 30.08 -7.91 9.84
C GLY A 149 30.13 -6.44 10.24
N GLY A 150 29.09 -5.67 9.96
CA GLY A 150 28.95 -4.26 10.28
C GLY A 150 28.89 -3.34 9.08
N LEU A 151 29.53 -2.17 9.18
CA LEU A 151 29.52 -1.15 8.14
C LEU A 151 30.43 -1.56 6.95
N VAL A 152 29.81 -1.73 5.79
CA VAL A 152 30.50 -2.06 4.54
C VAL A 152 30.87 -0.78 3.76
N TRP A 153 29.92 0.16 3.70
CA TRP A 153 30.12 1.42 3.00
C TRP A 153 29.20 2.52 3.53
N GLU A 154 29.63 3.77 3.44
CA GLU A 154 28.80 4.94 3.73
C GLU A 154 29.07 6.10 2.77
N GLY A 155 28.04 6.90 2.49
CA GLY A 155 28.13 8.01 1.55
C GLY A 155 26.94 8.95 1.52
N GLY A 156 26.71 9.59 0.38
CA GLY A 156 25.56 10.46 0.15
C GLY A 156 25.71 11.91 0.64
N THR A 157 26.86 12.31 1.20
CA THR A 157 27.05 13.64 1.80
C THR A 157 27.00 14.80 0.80
N ARG A 158 27.30 14.53 -0.48
CA ARG A 158 27.43 15.54 -1.53
C ARG A 158 26.16 15.71 -2.38
N HIS A 159 25.18 14.83 -2.23
CA HIS A 159 24.02 14.81 -3.09
C HIS A 159 22.79 15.46 -2.45
N LYS A 160 22.02 16.18 -3.28
CA LYS A 160 20.73 16.82 -2.90
C LYS A 160 19.52 15.99 -3.30
N SER A 161 19.71 14.91 -4.07
CA SER A 161 18.64 14.04 -4.58
C SER A 161 18.79 12.65 -4.01
N MET A 162 17.73 12.09 -3.48
CA MET A 162 17.69 10.72 -2.98
C MET A 162 18.09 9.70 -4.05
N ASP A 163 17.68 9.94 -5.28
CA ASP A 163 18.02 9.11 -6.43
C ASP A 163 19.54 8.98 -6.64
N LYS A 164 20.28 10.10 -6.52
CA LYS A 164 21.75 10.09 -6.63
C LYS A 164 22.41 9.41 -5.42
N ILE A 165 21.81 9.52 -4.24
CA ILE A 165 22.31 8.87 -3.03
C ILE A 165 22.15 7.35 -3.16
N LEU A 166 21.01 6.88 -3.68
CA LEU A 166 20.78 5.46 -3.94
C LEU A 166 21.69 4.93 -5.06
N GLN A 167 21.94 5.72 -6.11
CA GLN A 167 22.86 5.31 -7.17
C GLN A 167 24.30 5.15 -6.65
N GLU A 168 24.75 6.02 -5.76
CA GLU A 168 26.08 5.92 -5.14
C GLU A 168 26.20 4.63 -4.29
N ALA A 169 25.13 4.25 -3.57
CA ALA A 169 25.09 2.99 -2.82
C ALA A 169 25.02 1.76 -3.74
N GLU A 170 24.27 1.84 -4.83
CA GLU A 170 24.17 0.80 -5.86
C GLU A 170 25.54 0.46 -6.45
N ASP A 171 26.28 1.50 -6.84
CA ASP A 171 27.62 1.37 -7.41
C ASP A 171 28.63 0.82 -6.38
N ALA A 172 28.49 1.24 -5.11
CA ALA A 172 29.35 0.77 -4.02
C ALA A 172 29.12 -0.72 -3.70
N ILE A 173 27.87 -1.16 -3.67
CA ILE A 173 27.52 -2.58 -3.46
C ILE A 173 28.02 -3.43 -4.62
N ALA A 174 27.84 -2.98 -5.88
CA ALA A 174 28.38 -3.68 -7.05
C ALA A 174 29.90 -3.91 -6.94
N HIS A 175 30.62 -2.84 -6.63
CA HIS A 175 32.08 -2.91 -6.47
C HIS A 175 32.51 -3.84 -5.30
N TRP A 176 31.78 -3.81 -4.19
CA TRP A 176 32.06 -4.67 -3.04
C TRP A 176 31.83 -6.15 -3.38
N THR A 177 30.74 -6.46 -4.07
CA THR A 177 30.37 -7.83 -4.46
C THR A 177 31.35 -8.44 -5.47
N GLU A 178 31.96 -7.61 -6.36
CA GLU A 178 32.97 -8.06 -7.31
C GLU A 178 34.31 -8.38 -6.66
N ASN A 179 34.60 -7.85 -5.46
CA ASN A 179 35.91 -7.93 -4.81
C ASN A 179 35.92 -8.82 -3.55
N ASN A 180 34.79 -9.40 -3.15
CA ASN A 180 34.64 -10.30 -1.99
C ASN A 180 33.86 -11.56 -2.38
#